data_c6bcd8a1172065a0c16d1faac3f4a164
#
_entry.id   c6bcd8a1172065a0c16d1faac3f4a164
#
_cell.length_a   1.000
_cell.length_b   1.000
_cell.length_c   1.000
_cell.angle_alpha   90.00
_cell.angle_beta   90.00
_cell.angle_gamma   90.00
#
_symmetry.space_group_name_H-M   'P 1'
#
loop_
_entity.id
_entity.type
_entity.pdbx_description
1 polymer ?
#
loop_
_entity_poly.entity_id
_entity_poly.type
_entity_poly.pdbx_seq_one_letter_code
_entity_poly.pdbx_strand_id
1 'polypeptide(L)'
;MGSICCFEVGGFTLVALRLWFHVTGFTLIVEKRCKSSVRARGVQKVLPELRGKVIDDFDTDEECLNEDTMRKKINWLEQALIPTRSISTPTRILVNGNIISDNCMVKYLGDSTFCDKFDIVNIRDKKGRSSWPEKNTEEDIDRVLATISYESAQKEYFNNPMDGGTVFKELHEGKVPPLKRCQVLIYADPATSNRDVSQGSCKAVGVIARSGLSFYVCKVRVDTMSTAHFVGALFDLYEWAARQGAENVRVWIENNSLQAPFYEQVLLPAIFEESHRRGELLPVVPDTRDKKDKYTRIEGTLEPINRAGLLIFNEAEAGDPDMQRMKAQMRNVSQKQKRMDGPDMLEGGVWLLKQFAKLKASEGVYFVKRNNNKKI
;
A
#
# COMPACT_ATOMS: atom_id res chain seq x y z
N MET A 1 -17.86 6.76 -4.52
CA MET A 1 -17.34 8.13 -4.56
C MET A 1 -16.20 8.13 -5.55
N GLY A 2 -15.91 9.18 -6.25
CA GLY A 2 -14.91 9.17 -7.33
C GLY A 2 -13.90 10.29 -7.15
N SER A 3 -12.82 10.25 -7.92
CA SER A 3 -11.88 11.35 -8.04
C SER A 3 -12.45 12.38 -9.02
N ILE A 4 -12.32 13.66 -8.69
CA ILE A 4 -12.83 14.76 -9.50
C ILE A 4 -11.63 15.54 -10.02
N CYS A 5 -11.51 15.64 -11.34
CA CYS A 5 -10.53 16.49 -11.98
C CYS A 5 -11.28 17.70 -12.59
N CYS A 6 -11.00 18.89 -12.12
CA CYS A 6 -11.62 20.13 -12.58
C CYS A 6 -10.60 20.98 -13.32
N PHE A 7 -10.99 21.48 -14.49
CA PHE A 7 -10.24 22.45 -15.27
C PHE A 7 -10.91 23.81 -15.10
N GLU A 8 -10.30 24.70 -14.36
CA GLU A 8 -10.76 26.09 -14.23
C GLU A 8 -9.95 27.05 -15.11
N VAL A 9 -10.67 27.87 -15.85
CA VAL A 9 -10.11 29.11 -16.38
C VAL A 9 -11.04 30.21 -15.90
N GLY A 10 -10.66 30.90 -14.80
CA GLY A 10 -11.38 32.03 -14.21
C GLY A 10 -12.21 31.71 -12.96
N GLY A 11 -11.58 31.65 -11.84
CA GLY A 11 -11.94 32.20 -10.53
C GLY A 11 -13.22 31.77 -9.80
N PHE A 12 -13.75 30.53 -9.87
CA PHE A 12 -14.74 30.05 -8.89
C PHE A 12 -14.63 28.53 -8.64
N THR A 13 -14.68 28.15 -7.36
CA THR A 13 -14.54 26.78 -6.87
C THR A 13 -15.87 26.01 -6.92
N LEU A 14 -15.90 24.81 -7.47
CA LEU A 14 -17.08 23.94 -7.46
C LEU A 14 -16.77 22.58 -6.82
N VAL A 15 -17.03 22.47 -5.53
CA VAL A 15 -16.90 21.23 -4.72
C VAL A 15 -18.21 20.43 -4.68
N ALA A 16 -19.29 20.86 -5.33
CA ALA A 16 -20.65 20.45 -4.97
C ALA A 16 -21.46 19.74 -6.07
N LEU A 17 -20.90 19.34 -7.20
CA LEU A 17 -21.74 18.88 -8.31
C LEU A 17 -22.45 17.53 -8.07
N ARG A 18 -21.83 16.57 -7.39
CA ARG A 18 -22.52 15.29 -7.07
C ARG A 18 -23.65 15.46 -6.03
N LEU A 19 -23.54 16.43 -5.14
CA LEU A 19 -24.59 16.80 -4.17
C LEU A 19 -25.81 17.42 -4.88
N TRP A 20 -25.60 18.20 -5.93
CA TRP A 20 -26.66 18.96 -6.59
C TRP A 20 -27.48 18.10 -7.57
N PHE A 21 -26.83 17.18 -8.28
CA PHE A 21 -27.53 16.31 -9.24
C PHE A 21 -28.50 15.31 -8.60
N HIS A 22 -28.24 14.87 -7.37
CA HIS A 22 -29.15 13.94 -6.68
C HIS A 22 -30.38 14.63 -6.06
N VAL A 23 -30.29 15.92 -5.78
CA VAL A 23 -31.42 16.70 -5.22
C VAL A 23 -32.39 17.15 -6.31
N THR A 24 -31.95 17.30 -7.55
CA THR A 24 -32.77 17.83 -8.65
C THR A 24 -33.34 16.79 -9.61
N GLY A 25 -33.07 15.48 -9.41
CA GLY A 25 -33.68 14.41 -10.21
C GLY A 25 -33.20 14.34 -11.66
N PHE A 26 -32.03 14.88 -12.00
CA PHE A 26 -31.50 14.80 -13.36
C PHE A 26 -30.67 13.54 -13.55
N THR A 27 -31.10 12.66 -14.45
CA THR A 27 -30.34 11.51 -14.91
C THR A 27 -29.49 11.91 -16.10
N LEU A 28 -28.17 11.90 -15.96
CA LEU A 28 -27.24 12.03 -17.09
C LEU A 28 -27.13 10.65 -17.74
N ILE A 29 -27.77 10.45 -18.89
CA ILE A 29 -27.65 9.21 -19.65
C ILE A 29 -26.41 9.31 -20.53
N VAL A 30 -25.33 8.64 -20.13
CA VAL A 30 -24.22 8.32 -21.03
C VAL A 30 -24.53 6.96 -21.64
N GLU A 31 -25.01 6.95 -22.90
CA GLU A 31 -25.21 5.70 -23.63
C GLU A 31 -23.86 5.04 -23.93
N LYS A 32 -23.57 3.95 -23.20
CA LYS A 32 -22.46 3.06 -23.49
C LYS A 32 -22.84 2.17 -24.68
N ARG A 33 -22.51 2.57 -25.90
CA ARG A 33 -22.50 1.64 -27.04
C ARG A 33 -21.09 1.10 -27.24
N CYS A 34 -20.89 -0.14 -26.86
CA CYS A 34 -19.77 -0.95 -27.31
C CYS A 34 -19.79 -1.05 -28.85
N LYS A 35 -18.88 -0.42 -29.48
CA LYS A 35 -18.20 -0.59 -30.77
C LYS A 35 -17.92 0.79 -31.41
N SER A 36 -16.66 1.19 -31.33
CA SER A 36 -15.97 2.13 -32.25
C SER A 36 -16.50 3.55 -32.52
N SER A 37 -17.43 4.11 -31.72
CA SER A 37 -17.71 5.55 -31.81
C SER A 37 -18.27 6.09 -30.50
N VAL A 38 -17.42 6.68 -29.68
CA VAL A 38 -17.85 7.48 -28.52
C VAL A 38 -18.41 8.79 -29.05
N ARG A 39 -19.71 8.97 -29.06
CA ARG A 39 -20.36 10.29 -29.30
C ARG A 39 -20.61 10.94 -27.94
N ALA A 40 -19.76 11.88 -27.55
CA ALA A 40 -20.10 12.82 -26.50
C ALA A 40 -21.28 13.67 -26.89
N ARG A 41 -22.46 13.44 -26.33
CA ARG A 41 -23.59 14.34 -26.45
C ARG A 41 -23.52 15.40 -25.35
N GLY A 42 -23.22 16.63 -25.72
CA GLY A 42 -23.16 17.75 -24.79
C GLY A 42 -24.52 18.01 -24.11
N VAL A 43 -24.47 18.18 -22.80
CA VAL A 43 -25.61 18.68 -22.01
C VAL A 43 -25.73 20.20 -22.26
N GLN A 44 -26.49 20.59 -23.25
CA GLN A 44 -26.61 21.99 -23.67
C GLN A 44 -27.82 22.72 -23.10
N LYS A 45 -28.65 22.07 -22.28
CA LYS A 45 -29.98 22.61 -21.90
C LYS A 45 -30.25 22.91 -20.43
N VAL A 46 -29.33 22.63 -19.51
CA VAL A 46 -29.70 22.69 -18.08
C VAL A 46 -29.11 23.87 -17.30
N LEU A 47 -28.04 24.49 -17.79
CA LEU A 47 -27.47 25.70 -17.16
C LEU A 47 -26.96 26.65 -18.24
N PRO A 48 -27.72 27.69 -18.62
CA PRO A 48 -27.31 28.67 -19.64
C PRO A 48 -26.01 29.40 -19.33
N GLU A 49 -25.61 29.42 -18.05
CA GLU A 49 -24.42 30.13 -17.56
C GLU A 49 -23.18 29.24 -17.41
N LEU A 50 -23.33 27.91 -17.41
CA LEU A 50 -22.22 26.96 -17.32
C LEU A 50 -21.99 26.30 -18.69
N ARG A 51 -21.17 26.91 -19.53
CA ARG A 51 -20.62 26.24 -20.70
C ARG A 51 -19.55 25.25 -20.25
N GLY A 52 -19.90 23.97 -20.14
CA GLY A 52 -18.99 22.94 -19.66
C GLY A 52 -19.25 21.57 -20.27
N LYS A 53 -18.29 20.70 -20.15
CA LYS A 53 -18.35 19.25 -20.48
C LYS A 53 -18.14 18.46 -19.24
N VAL A 54 -18.90 17.39 -19.07
CA VAL A 54 -18.75 16.43 -17.98
C VAL A 54 -18.41 15.08 -18.58
N ILE A 55 -17.37 14.46 -18.07
CA ILE A 55 -16.95 13.08 -18.36
C ILE A 55 -17.10 12.31 -17.06
N ASP A 56 -17.83 11.22 -17.08
CA ASP A 56 -18.10 10.40 -15.90
C ASP A 56 -17.81 8.93 -16.22
N ASP A 57 -17.10 8.24 -15.31
CA ASP A 57 -16.75 6.82 -15.38
C ASP A 57 -16.19 6.40 -16.75
N PHE A 58 -15.11 7.07 -17.19
CA PHE A 58 -14.56 6.92 -18.54
C PHE A 58 -13.73 5.66 -18.72
N ASP A 59 -13.15 5.12 -17.64
CA ASP A 59 -12.21 4.00 -17.68
C ASP A 59 -12.89 2.67 -17.29
N THR A 60 -12.37 1.59 -17.88
CA THR A 60 -12.69 0.22 -17.45
C THR A 60 -11.39 -0.50 -17.07
N ASP A 61 -11.49 -1.56 -16.27
CA ASP A 61 -10.35 -2.36 -15.85
C ASP A 61 -9.56 -2.93 -17.04
N GLU A 62 -10.27 -3.49 -18.01
CA GLU A 62 -9.65 -4.08 -19.21
C GLU A 62 -8.86 -3.05 -20.02
N GLU A 63 -9.40 -1.83 -20.14
CA GLU A 63 -8.73 -0.75 -20.89
C GLU A 63 -7.48 -0.26 -20.15
N CYS A 64 -7.54 -0.16 -18.82
CA CYS A 64 -6.40 0.27 -17.99
C CYS A 64 -5.22 -0.72 -18.02
N LEU A 65 -5.48 -2.01 -18.27
CA LEU A 65 -4.44 -3.02 -18.46
C LEU A 65 -3.69 -2.89 -19.78
N ASN A 66 -4.23 -2.15 -20.76
CA ASN A 66 -3.66 -2.01 -22.09
C ASN A 66 -3.14 -0.57 -22.31
N GLU A 67 -1.82 -0.41 -22.27
CA GLU A 67 -1.14 0.87 -22.44
C GLU A 67 -1.46 1.54 -23.79
N ASP A 68 -1.60 0.75 -24.87
CA ASP A 68 -1.93 1.28 -26.21
C ASP A 68 -3.37 1.83 -26.24
N THR A 69 -4.30 1.17 -25.54
CA THR A 69 -5.68 1.64 -25.45
C THR A 69 -5.74 2.92 -24.62
N MET A 70 -5.04 3.00 -23.51
CA MET A 70 -4.97 4.20 -22.68
C MET A 70 -4.31 5.35 -23.44
N ARG A 71 -3.23 5.12 -24.16
CA ARG A 71 -2.60 6.13 -25.01
C ARG A 71 -3.55 6.67 -26.10
N LYS A 72 -4.35 5.81 -26.72
CA LYS A 72 -5.38 6.23 -27.69
C LYS A 72 -6.47 7.09 -27.06
N LYS A 73 -6.90 6.76 -25.84
CA LYS A 73 -7.87 7.56 -25.07
C LYS A 73 -7.31 8.94 -24.70
N ILE A 74 -6.06 8.99 -24.25
CA ILE A 74 -5.36 10.23 -23.92
C ILE A 74 -5.24 11.10 -25.17
N ASN A 75 -4.78 10.54 -26.28
CA ASN A 75 -4.69 11.26 -27.56
C ASN A 75 -6.07 11.78 -28.02
N TRP A 76 -7.12 10.98 -27.87
CA TRP A 76 -8.48 11.42 -28.19
C TRP A 76 -8.92 12.59 -27.29
N LEU A 77 -8.64 12.53 -25.99
CA LEU A 77 -8.92 13.62 -25.08
C LEU A 77 -8.22 14.91 -25.51
N GLU A 78 -6.92 14.84 -25.76
CA GLU A 78 -6.09 16.00 -26.10
C GLU A 78 -6.38 16.56 -27.49
N GLN A 79 -6.62 15.71 -28.47
CA GLN A 79 -6.74 16.13 -29.89
C GLN A 79 -8.18 16.36 -30.30
N ALA A 80 -9.15 15.71 -29.67
CA ALA A 80 -10.55 15.82 -30.08
C ALA A 80 -11.41 16.54 -29.02
N LEU A 81 -11.27 16.24 -27.72
CA LEU A 81 -12.18 16.80 -26.73
C LEU A 81 -11.72 18.16 -26.19
N ILE A 82 -10.46 18.32 -25.81
CA ILE A 82 -9.93 19.57 -25.27
C ILE A 82 -10.01 20.70 -26.29
N PRO A 83 -9.67 20.51 -27.58
CA PRO A 83 -9.74 21.57 -28.58
C PRO A 83 -11.16 22.03 -28.93
N THR A 84 -12.18 21.28 -28.52
CA THR A 84 -13.59 21.75 -28.70
C THR A 84 -13.99 22.84 -27.71
N ARG A 85 -13.09 23.27 -26.82
CA ARG A 85 -13.28 24.42 -25.96
C ARG A 85 -13.28 25.70 -26.80
N SER A 86 -14.08 26.66 -26.37
CA SER A 86 -13.98 28.01 -26.91
C SER A 86 -12.64 28.64 -26.52
N ILE A 87 -11.98 29.30 -27.45
CA ILE A 87 -10.76 30.08 -27.19
C ILE A 87 -11.08 31.39 -26.47
N SER A 88 -12.22 31.99 -26.84
CA SER A 88 -12.61 33.32 -26.37
C SER A 88 -13.54 33.32 -25.16
N THR A 89 -14.09 32.17 -24.78
CA THR A 89 -15.02 32.05 -23.64
C THR A 89 -14.56 30.96 -22.71
N PRO A 90 -14.51 31.21 -21.40
CA PRO A 90 -14.14 30.16 -20.40
C PRO A 90 -15.05 28.96 -20.58
N THR A 91 -14.46 27.80 -20.80
CA THR A 91 -15.17 26.52 -20.91
C THR A 91 -14.57 25.56 -19.87
N ARG A 92 -15.43 25.01 -19.03
CA ARG A 92 -15.01 24.05 -18.00
C ARG A 92 -15.12 22.61 -18.49
N ILE A 93 -14.16 21.79 -18.16
CA ILE A 93 -14.24 20.34 -18.33
C ILE A 93 -14.15 19.74 -16.93
N LEU A 94 -15.17 18.99 -16.56
CA LEU A 94 -15.22 18.22 -15.31
C LEU A 94 -15.05 16.75 -15.66
N VAL A 95 -14.07 16.10 -15.06
CA VAL A 95 -13.89 14.66 -15.18
C VAL A 95 -14.10 14.05 -13.80
N ASN A 96 -15.01 13.11 -13.70
CA ASN A 96 -15.32 12.36 -12.51
C ASN A 96 -15.12 10.86 -12.78
N GLY A 97 -14.59 10.14 -11.80
CA GLY A 97 -14.39 8.70 -11.87
C GLY A 97 -13.56 8.19 -10.70
N ASN A 98 -13.50 6.89 -10.52
CA ASN A 98 -12.63 6.28 -9.53
C ASN A 98 -11.22 6.12 -10.11
N ILE A 99 -10.20 6.21 -9.25
CA ILE A 99 -8.85 5.77 -9.61
C ILE A 99 -8.83 4.24 -9.53
N ILE A 100 -9.08 3.59 -10.66
CA ILE A 100 -9.22 2.13 -10.74
C ILE A 100 -7.92 1.40 -11.08
N SER A 101 -6.91 2.14 -11.54
CA SER A 101 -5.57 1.66 -11.88
C SER A 101 -4.57 2.80 -11.84
N ASP A 102 -3.28 2.49 -11.69
CA ASP A 102 -2.21 3.48 -11.87
C ASP A 102 -2.15 4.05 -13.29
N ASN A 103 -2.68 3.30 -14.26
CA ASN A 103 -2.76 3.70 -15.67
C ASN A 103 -4.19 4.10 -16.08
N CYS A 104 -4.93 4.82 -15.23
CA CYS A 104 -6.26 5.32 -15.58
C CYS A 104 -6.25 6.79 -16.01
N MET A 105 -7.26 7.20 -16.79
CA MET A 105 -7.39 8.55 -17.32
C MET A 105 -7.50 9.59 -16.21
N VAL A 106 -8.27 9.31 -15.15
CA VAL A 106 -8.47 10.24 -14.03
C VAL A 106 -7.14 10.57 -13.36
N LYS A 107 -6.27 9.58 -13.15
CA LYS A 107 -4.95 9.78 -12.59
C LYS A 107 -4.02 10.52 -13.54
N TYR A 108 -3.99 10.13 -14.81
CA TYR A 108 -3.25 10.85 -15.85
C TYR A 108 -3.60 12.33 -15.88
N LEU A 109 -4.90 12.66 -15.84
CA LEU A 109 -5.37 14.03 -15.84
C LEU A 109 -4.96 14.78 -14.58
N GLY A 110 -5.05 14.15 -13.40
CA GLY A 110 -4.64 14.74 -12.14
C GLY A 110 -3.15 15.09 -12.09
N ASP A 111 -2.33 14.27 -12.75
CA ASP A 111 -0.88 14.47 -12.84
C ASP A 111 -0.46 15.42 -13.99
N SER A 112 -1.39 15.80 -14.85
CA SER A 112 -1.12 16.64 -16.02
C SER A 112 -1.07 18.13 -15.69
N THR A 113 -0.32 18.90 -16.51
CA THR A 113 -0.17 20.36 -16.34
C THR A 113 -1.42 21.16 -16.75
N PHE A 114 -2.39 20.54 -17.41
CA PHE A 114 -3.65 21.18 -17.81
C PHE A 114 -4.82 20.91 -16.84
N CYS A 115 -4.55 20.24 -15.73
CA CYS A 115 -5.49 20.07 -14.64
C CYS A 115 -5.34 21.23 -13.64
N ASP A 116 -6.35 22.10 -13.57
CA ASP A 116 -6.33 23.23 -12.64
C ASP A 116 -6.60 22.79 -11.19
N LYS A 117 -7.42 21.78 -11.01
CA LYS A 117 -7.77 21.24 -9.69
C LYS A 117 -8.05 19.75 -9.74
N PHE A 118 -7.40 19.01 -8.84
CA PHE A 118 -7.58 17.58 -8.65
C PHE A 118 -7.92 17.28 -7.19
N ASP A 119 -9.11 16.78 -6.95
CA ASP A 119 -9.56 16.39 -5.61
C ASP A 119 -9.82 14.88 -5.57
N ILE A 120 -9.28 14.21 -4.56
CA ILE A 120 -9.57 12.80 -4.27
C ILE A 120 -10.51 12.75 -3.08
N VAL A 121 -11.72 12.23 -3.30
CA VAL A 121 -12.74 12.09 -2.26
C VAL A 121 -12.94 10.61 -1.95
N ASN A 122 -12.37 10.16 -0.83
CA ASN A 122 -12.56 8.82 -0.32
C ASN A 122 -13.84 8.73 0.51
N ILE A 123 -14.32 7.51 0.76
CA ILE A 123 -15.51 7.31 1.61
C ILE A 123 -15.23 7.74 3.06
N ARG A 124 -13.96 7.67 3.50
CA ARG A 124 -13.49 8.15 4.80
C ARG A 124 -12.38 9.17 4.65
N ASP A 125 -12.36 10.14 5.57
CA ASP A 125 -11.28 11.14 5.67
C ASP A 125 -9.98 10.52 6.23
N LYS A 126 -8.92 11.33 6.32
CA LYS A 126 -7.62 10.90 6.88
C LYS A 126 -7.68 10.50 8.36
N LYS A 127 -8.77 10.85 9.07
CA LYS A 127 -9.01 10.48 10.47
C LYS A 127 -9.90 9.26 10.59
N GLY A 128 -10.25 8.61 9.48
CA GLY A 128 -11.10 7.43 9.44
C GLY A 128 -12.60 7.71 9.56
N ARG A 129 -13.04 8.97 9.52
CA ARG A 129 -14.44 9.35 9.64
C ARG A 129 -15.10 9.47 8.26
N SER A 130 -16.40 9.24 8.20
CA SER A 130 -17.17 9.45 6.99
C SER A 130 -16.89 10.82 6.34
N SER A 131 -16.60 10.81 5.05
CA SER A 131 -16.43 12.06 4.28
C SER A 131 -17.76 12.74 3.95
N TRP A 132 -18.87 12.06 4.22
CA TRP A 132 -20.21 12.60 4.04
C TRP A 132 -21.17 12.04 5.10
N PRO A 133 -21.03 12.49 6.37
CA PRO A 133 -21.74 11.91 7.51
C PRO A 133 -23.26 12.11 7.44
N GLU A 134 -23.75 13.14 6.73
CA GLU A 134 -25.20 13.38 6.57
C GLU A 134 -25.89 12.32 5.71
N LYS A 135 -25.13 11.58 4.88
CA LYS A 135 -25.65 10.54 4.00
C LYS A 135 -25.23 9.14 4.42
N ASN A 136 -23.96 8.99 4.81
CA ASN A 136 -23.35 7.70 5.07
C ASN A 136 -22.84 7.69 6.51
N THR A 137 -23.53 6.99 7.41
CA THR A 137 -23.06 6.79 8.79
C THR A 137 -21.85 5.85 8.80
N GLU A 138 -21.11 5.82 9.91
CA GLU A 138 -19.97 4.89 10.04
C GLU A 138 -20.42 3.44 9.92
N GLU A 139 -21.57 3.10 10.49
CA GLU A 139 -22.17 1.77 10.45
C GLU A 139 -22.57 1.35 9.02
N ASP A 140 -23.09 2.30 8.21
CA ASP A 140 -23.42 2.03 6.81
C ASP A 140 -22.16 1.77 5.99
N ILE A 141 -21.12 2.55 6.24
CA ILE A 141 -19.82 2.36 5.57
C ILE A 141 -19.21 1.01 5.96
N ASP A 142 -19.18 0.66 7.24
CA ASP A 142 -18.64 -0.61 7.71
C ASP A 142 -19.41 -1.80 7.13
N ARG A 143 -20.74 -1.69 7.06
CA ARG A 143 -21.60 -2.72 6.46
C ARG A 143 -21.27 -2.94 4.99
N VAL A 144 -21.09 -1.88 4.21
CA VAL A 144 -20.75 -1.98 2.78
C VAL A 144 -19.34 -2.56 2.62
N LEU A 145 -18.36 -2.05 3.37
CA LEU A 145 -16.98 -2.53 3.28
C LEU A 145 -16.84 -4.01 3.69
N ALA A 146 -17.68 -4.49 4.60
CA ALA A 146 -17.70 -5.90 5.00
C ALA A 146 -18.31 -6.85 3.94
N THR A 147 -19.02 -6.32 2.94
CA THR A 147 -19.66 -7.15 1.88
C THR A 147 -18.78 -7.34 0.64
N ILE A 148 -17.67 -6.63 0.53
CA ILE A 148 -16.80 -6.64 -0.64
C ILE A 148 -15.38 -7.00 -0.26
N SER A 149 -14.57 -7.45 -1.23
CA SER A 149 -13.16 -7.72 -0.98
C SER A 149 -12.40 -6.44 -0.62
N TYR A 150 -11.31 -6.57 0.11
CA TYR A 150 -10.46 -5.44 0.47
C TYR A 150 -9.95 -4.70 -0.78
N GLU A 151 -9.54 -5.45 -1.81
CA GLU A 151 -9.07 -4.90 -3.08
C GLU A 151 -10.16 -4.06 -3.77
N SER A 152 -11.39 -4.60 -3.83
CA SER A 152 -12.53 -3.87 -4.38
C SER A 152 -12.85 -2.62 -3.56
N ALA A 153 -12.78 -2.71 -2.23
CA ALA A 153 -12.98 -1.56 -1.36
C ALA A 153 -11.94 -0.47 -1.60
N GLN A 154 -10.66 -0.84 -1.72
CA GLN A 154 -9.57 0.11 -1.98
C GLN A 154 -9.77 0.83 -3.32
N LYS A 155 -10.16 0.11 -4.35
CA LYS A 155 -10.41 0.65 -5.68
C LYS A 155 -11.65 1.54 -5.73
N GLU A 156 -12.79 1.04 -5.26
CA GLU A 156 -14.09 1.71 -5.47
C GLU A 156 -14.36 2.84 -4.45
N TYR A 157 -13.83 2.73 -3.23
CA TYR A 157 -14.17 3.65 -2.15
C TYR A 157 -12.98 4.49 -1.64
N PHE A 158 -11.75 4.04 -1.88
CA PHE A 158 -10.56 4.73 -1.38
C PHE A 158 -9.66 5.27 -2.50
N ASN A 159 -10.02 5.12 -3.78
CA ASN A 159 -9.22 5.57 -4.92
C ASN A 159 -7.75 5.09 -4.84
N ASN A 160 -7.56 3.88 -4.33
CA ASN A 160 -6.26 3.25 -4.14
C ASN A 160 -6.25 1.91 -4.88
N PRO A 161 -6.10 1.93 -6.23
CA PRO A 161 -6.12 0.72 -7.03
C PRO A 161 -4.97 -0.19 -6.62
N MET A 162 -5.26 -1.47 -6.65
CA MET A 162 -4.32 -2.52 -6.32
C MET A 162 -4.25 -3.45 -7.53
N ASP A 163 -3.14 -3.37 -8.26
CA ASP A 163 -2.89 -4.31 -9.36
C ASP A 163 -2.62 -5.68 -8.75
N GLY A 164 -3.51 -6.62 -8.95
CA GLY A 164 -3.40 -7.97 -8.42
C GLY A 164 -2.09 -8.63 -8.87
N GLY A 165 -1.19 -8.87 -7.93
CA GLY A 165 0.02 -9.64 -8.18
C GLY A 165 -0.32 -11.11 -8.45
N THR A 166 0.53 -11.77 -9.23
CA THR A 166 0.36 -13.20 -9.55
C THR A 166 1.08 -14.12 -8.57
N VAL A 167 1.93 -13.55 -7.71
CA VAL A 167 2.85 -14.30 -6.85
C VAL A 167 2.15 -14.86 -5.60
N PHE A 168 1.43 -14.02 -4.86
CA PHE A 168 0.79 -14.40 -3.60
C PHE A 168 -0.74 -14.36 -3.74
N LYS A 169 -1.32 -15.34 -4.45
CA LYS A 169 -2.77 -15.40 -4.66
C LYS A 169 -3.55 -15.66 -3.38
N GLU A 170 -3.01 -16.52 -2.52
CA GLU A 170 -3.62 -16.90 -1.25
C GLU A 170 -2.64 -16.59 -0.13
N LEU A 171 -3.13 -16.01 0.96
CA LEU A 171 -2.39 -15.77 2.19
C LEU A 171 -3.04 -16.57 3.31
N HIS A 172 -2.22 -17.24 4.13
CA HIS A 172 -2.70 -18.10 5.20
C HIS A 172 -2.79 -17.32 6.51
N GLU A 173 -3.92 -17.42 7.19
CA GLU A 173 -4.13 -16.85 8.51
C GLU A 173 -4.22 -17.97 9.55
N GLY A 174 -3.77 -17.69 10.77
CA GLY A 174 -3.83 -18.67 11.84
C GLY A 174 -3.30 -18.16 13.18
N LYS A 175 -3.44 -19.00 14.18
CA LYS A 175 -2.98 -18.70 15.55
C LYS A 175 -1.47 -18.71 15.63
N VAL A 176 -0.92 -17.64 16.22
CA VAL A 176 0.52 -17.57 16.55
C VAL A 176 0.77 -18.40 17.81
N PRO A 177 1.77 -19.31 17.81
CA PRO A 177 2.17 -20.02 19.00
C PRO A 177 2.68 -19.05 20.08
N PRO A 178 2.68 -19.43 21.37
CA PRO A 178 3.29 -18.62 22.42
C PRO A 178 4.72 -18.23 22.07
N LEU A 179 5.03 -16.92 22.02
CA LEU A 179 6.29 -16.40 21.49
C LEU A 179 7.51 -16.89 22.25
N LYS A 180 7.37 -17.26 23.53
CA LYS A 180 8.44 -17.92 24.33
C LYS A 180 8.95 -19.24 23.75
N ARG A 181 8.19 -19.86 22.84
CA ARG A 181 8.58 -21.11 22.15
C ARG A 181 9.07 -20.87 20.72
N CYS A 182 9.14 -19.61 20.31
CA CYS A 182 9.50 -19.22 18.96
C CYS A 182 10.86 -18.53 18.94
N GLN A 183 11.53 -18.59 17.80
CA GLN A 183 12.57 -17.63 17.48
C GLN A 183 11.88 -16.35 17.01
N VAL A 184 12.10 -15.24 17.70
CA VAL A 184 11.41 -13.96 17.42
C VAL A 184 12.44 -12.90 17.09
N LEU A 185 12.17 -12.11 16.07
CA LEU A 185 12.87 -10.86 15.77
C LEU A 185 11.90 -9.79 15.35
N ILE A 186 12.35 -8.55 15.43
CA ILE A 186 11.71 -7.40 14.80
C ILE A 186 12.57 -7.00 13.62
N TYR A 187 11.96 -6.84 12.45
CA TYR A 187 12.63 -6.32 11.27
C TYR A 187 12.01 -5.02 10.83
N ALA A 188 12.84 -4.08 10.42
CA ALA A 188 12.40 -2.73 10.06
C ALA A 188 13.07 -2.26 8.77
N ASP A 189 12.27 -1.72 7.85
CA ASP A 189 12.69 -1.00 6.66
C ASP A 189 12.37 0.50 6.84
N PRO A 190 13.38 1.37 7.09
CA PRO A 190 13.18 2.78 7.37
C PRO A 190 12.82 3.60 6.14
N ALA A 191 12.96 3.07 4.94
CA ALA A 191 12.72 3.74 3.65
C ALA A 191 13.21 5.21 3.63
N THR A 192 14.38 5.45 3.07
CA THR A 192 15.12 6.71 3.19
C THR A 192 14.84 7.75 2.10
N SER A 193 13.77 7.63 1.32
CA SER A 193 13.52 8.63 0.28
C SER A 193 13.15 9.99 0.87
N ASN A 194 14.04 10.97 0.70
CA ASN A 194 13.85 12.40 1.02
C ASN A 194 12.85 13.10 0.07
N ARG A 195 12.02 12.36 -0.66
CA ARG A 195 11.00 12.97 -1.52
C ARG A 195 9.78 13.31 -0.69
N ASP A 196 9.21 14.46 -0.97
CA ASP A 196 8.09 15.09 -0.26
C ASP A 196 7.09 14.11 0.36
N VAL A 197 6.59 14.47 1.55
CA VAL A 197 5.62 13.71 2.36
C VAL A 197 4.37 13.30 1.56
N SER A 198 4.08 13.96 0.43
CA SER A 198 2.99 13.66 -0.50
C SER A 198 3.23 12.42 -1.37
N GLN A 199 4.50 11.99 -1.54
CA GLN A 199 4.90 10.79 -2.28
C GLN A 199 5.86 9.90 -1.46
N GLY A 200 5.87 10.06 -0.12
CA GLY A 200 6.79 9.38 0.78
C GLY A 200 6.72 7.86 0.64
N SER A 201 7.89 7.22 0.62
CA SER A 201 7.99 5.78 0.73
C SER A 201 7.40 5.32 2.06
N CYS A 202 6.65 4.25 2.01
CA CYS A 202 6.07 3.62 3.17
C CYS A 202 7.19 3.00 4.02
N LYS A 203 7.19 3.22 5.32
CA LYS A 203 8.07 2.55 6.26
C LYS A 203 7.38 1.30 6.79
N ALA A 204 8.15 0.25 7.02
CA ALA A 204 7.60 -1.01 7.51
C ALA A 204 8.40 -1.55 8.68
N VAL A 205 7.70 -1.99 9.72
CA VAL A 205 8.25 -2.69 10.89
C VAL A 205 7.37 -3.87 11.21
N GLY A 206 7.97 -5.03 11.54
CA GLY A 206 7.18 -6.22 11.89
C GLY A 206 7.84 -7.11 12.91
N VAL A 207 7.02 -7.68 13.79
CA VAL A 207 7.38 -8.79 14.67
C VAL A 207 7.17 -10.07 13.90
N ILE A 208 8.26 -10.80 13.65
CA ILE A 208 8.27 -12.04 12.88
C ILE A 208 8.77 -13.15 13.78
N ALA A 209 8.03 -14.25 13.82
CA ALA A 209 8.39 -15.41 14.63
C ALA A 209 8.57 -16.65 13.75
N ARG A 210 9.39 -17.58 14.21
CA ARG A 210 9.57 -18.89 13.62
C ARG A 210 9.35 -19.98 14.66
N SER A 211 8.55 -20.99 14.32
CA SER A 211 8.38 -22.21 15.10
C SER A 211 8.46 -23.41 14.15
N GLY A 212 9.49 -24.24 14.32
CA GLY A 212 9.78 -25.33 13.39
C GLY A 212 10.04 -24.83 11.97
N LEU A 213 9.20 -25.23 11.01
CA LEU A 213 9.28 -24.82 9.62
C LEU A 213 8.41 -23.60 9.31
N SER A 214 7.46 -23.25 10.18
CA SER A 214 6.50 -22.18 9.96
C SER A 214 7.03 -20.82 10.40
N PHE A 215 6.67 -19.80 9.65
CA PHE A 215 6.95 -18.40 9.91
C PHE A 215 5.63 -17.66 10.18
N TYR A 216 5.63 -16.79 11.16
CA TYR A 216 4.46 -16.07 11.62
C TYR A 216 4.69 -14.57 11.51
N VAL A 217 3.78 -13.87 10.83
CA VAL A 217 3.68 -12.41 10.84
C VAL A 217 2.83 -12.05 12.04
N CYS A 218 3.47 -11.73 13.16
CA CYS A 218 2.79 -11.60 14.44
C CYS A 218 2.06 -10.27 14.59
N LYS A 219 2.76 -9.17 14.31
CA LYS A 219 2.24 -7.80 14.35
C LYS A 219 3.09 -6.91 13.46
N VAL A 220 2.48 -5.93 12.80
CA VAL A 220 3.18 -5.04 11.86
C VAL A 220 2.78 -3.59 12.05
N ARG A 221 3.62 -2.69 11.54
CA ARG A 221 3.32 -1.29 11.23
C ARG A 221 3.80 -1.00 9.82
N VAL A 222 2.89 -0.62 8.95
CA VAL A 222 3.16 -0.39 7.52
C VAL A 222 2.43 0.87 7.11
N ASP A 223 3.11 2.00 7.06
CA ASP A 223 2.50 3.28 6.69
C ASP A 223 3.54 4.31 6.24
N THR A 224 3.06 5.38 5.61
CA THR A 224 3.85 6.60 5.43
C THR A 224 3.92 7.32 6.77
N MET A 225 5.07 7.27 7.43
CA MET A 225 5.23 7.83 8.77
C MET A 225 6.49 8.66 8.91
N SER A 226 6.48 9.63 9.83
CA SER A 226 7.68 10.39 10.20
C SER A 226 8.72 9.50 10.87
N THR A 227 9.97 9.94 10.93
CA THR A 227 11.03 9.21 11.64
C THR A 227 10.69 9.01 13.12
N ALA A 228 10.11 10.02 13.77
CA ALA A 228 9.70 9.91 15.17
C ALA A 228 8.61 8.85 15.38
N HIS A 229 7.59 8.78 14.52
CA HIS A 229 6.56 7.74 14.58
C HIS A 229 7.14 6.35 14.27
N PHE A 230 8.09 6.25 13.33
CA PHE A 230 8.77 5.01 13.03
C PHE A 230 9.57 4.49 14.23
N VAL A 231 10.33 5.37 14.89
CA VAL A 231 11.06 5.03 16.14
C VAL A 231 10.08 4.63 17.22
N GLY A 232 8.98 5.37 17.44
CA GLY A 232 7.93 4.98 18.37
C GLY A 232 7.41 3.56 18.09
N ALA A 233 7.15 3.24 16.81
CA ALA A 233 6.67 1.92 16.40
C ALA A 233 7.67 0.78 16.70
N LEU A 234 8.99 1.03 16.62
CA LEU A 234 10.01 0.05 17.02
C LEU A 234 9.86 -0.34 18.50
N PHE A 235 9.73 0.63 19.39
CA PHE A 235 9.55 0.40 20.81
C PHE A 235 8.21 -0.25 21.12
N ASP A 236 7.12 0.22 20.53
CA ASP A 236 5.78 -0.32 20.75
C ASP A 236 5.70 -1.82 20.36
N LEU A 237 6.34 -2.20 19.25
CA LEU A 237 6.40 -3.59 18.82
C LEU A 237 7.35 -4.42 19.67
N TYR A 238 8.44 -3.83 20.18
CA TYR A 238 9.34 -4.49 21.10
C TYR A 238 8.65 -4.80 22.44
N GLU A 239 7.98 -3.81 23.03
CA GLU A 239 7.17 -3.99 24.23
C GLU A 239 6.03 -4.99 24.02
N TRP A 240 5.37 -4.93 22.85
CA TRP A 240 4.31 -5.88 22.51
C TRP A 240 4.86 -7.31 22.48
N ALA A 241 6.00 -7.55 21.84
CA ALA A 241 6.62 -8.86 21.75
C ALA A 241 7.01 -9.38 23.17
N ALA A 242 7.56 -8.51 24.01
CA ALA A 242 7.90 -8.84 25.39
C ALA A 242 6.64 -9.24 26.19
N ARG A 243 5.54 -8.48 26.07
CA ARG A 243 4.25 -8.82 26.71
C ARG A 243 3.66 -10.14 26.23
N GLN A 244 3.95 -10.56 24.99
CA GLN A 244 3.59 -11.88 24.45
C GLN A 244 4.56 -13.01 24.88
N GLY A 245 5.54 -12.68 25.75
CA GLY A 245 6.48 -13.63 26.30
C GLY A 245 7.66 -13.95 25.38
N ALA A 246 7.94 -13.11 24.38
CA ALA A 246 9.14 -13.27 23.56
C ALA A 246 10.40 -12.96 24.38
N GLU A 247 11.43 -13.80 24.25
CA GLU A 247 12.71 -13.65 24.91
C GLU A 247 13.82 -13.33 23.91
N ASN A 248 14.82 -12.55 24.32
CA ASN A 248 16.00 -12.22 23.51
C ASN A 248 15.68 -11.63 22.13
N VAL A 249 14.64 -10.79 22.05
CA VAL A 249 14.24 -10.13 20.83
C VAL A 249 15.28 -9.08 20.43
N ARG A 250 15.72 -9.11 19.17
CA ARG A 250 16.58 -8.07 18.58
C ARG A 250 15.81 -7.34 17.49
N VAL A 251 16.08 -6.05 17.38
CA VAL A 251 15.49 -5.18 16.34
C VAL A 251 16.52 -5.03 15.22
N TRP A 252 16.24 -5.65 14.09
CA TRP A 252 17.07 -5.55 12.90
C TRP A 252 16.54 -4.43 12.00
N ILE A 253 17.43 -3.51 11.65
CA ILE A 253 17.07 -2.36 10.80
C ILE A 253 17.88 -2.44 9.52
N GLU A 254 17.21 -2.35 8.38
CA GLU A 254 17.87 -2.28 7.09
C GLU A 254 18.81 -1.08 7.03
N ASN A 255 20.08 -1.36 6.72
CA ASN A 255 21.13 -0.37 6.61
C ASN A 255 22.06 -0.70 5.44
N ASN A 256 21.54 -0.62 4.21
CA ASN A 256 22.36 -0.75 3.02
C ASN A 256 23.24 0.48 2.81
N SER A 257 24.22 0.41 1.91
CA SER A 257 25.21 1.47 1.68
C SER A 257 24.62 2.86 1.38
N LEU A 258 23.42 2.91 0.78
CA LEU A 258 22.71 4.16 0.49
C LEU A 258 21.99 4.72 1.72
N GLN A 259 21.69 3.88 2.69
CA GLN A 259 20.94 4.23 3.91
C GLN A 259 21.87 4.51 5.09
N ALA A 260 23.15 4.14 5.03
CA ALA A 260 24.09 4.27 6.13
C ALA A 260 24.16 5.68 6.74
N PRO A 261 24.23 6.78 5.98
CA PRO A 261 24.24 8.13 6.56
C PRO A 261 22.94 8.45 7.31
N PHE A 262 21.79 8.01 6.80
CA PHE A 262 20.51 8.22 7.48
C PHE A 262 20.44 7.40 8.78
N TYR A 263 20.88 6.15 8.73
CA TYR A 263 20.91 5.28 9.89
C TYR A 263 21.76 5.86 11.02
N GLU A 264 22.99 6.28 10.71
CA GLU A 264 23.94 6.77 11.71
C GLU A 264 23.63 8.18 12.22
N GLN A 265 23.23 9.09 11.34
CA GLN A 265 23.09 10.51 11.66
C GLN A 265 21.67 10.91 12.10
N VAL A 266 20.66 10.13 11.75
CA VAL A 266 19.26 10.48 12.03
C VAL A 266 18.59 9.41 12.88
N LEU A 267 18.67 8.14 12.47
CA LEU A 267 17.87 7.11 13.10
C LEU A 267 18.43 6.67 14.46
N LEU A 268 19.73 6.39 14.54
CA LEU A 268 20.38 6.00 15.82
C LEU A 268 20.24 7.09 16.89
N PRO A 269 20.50 8.37 16.63
CA PRO A 269 20.25 9.43 17.61
C PRO A 269 18.80 9.48 18.09
N ALA A 270 17.83 9.36 17.18
CA ALA A 270 16.42 9.37 17.52
C ALA A 270 16.01 8.13 18.37
N ILE A 271 16.56 6.95 18.08
CA ILE A 271 16.36 5.76 18.91
C ILE A 271 16.96 5.95 20.30
N PHE A 272 18.15 6.57 20.39
CA PHE A 272 18.82 6.81 21.67
C PHE A 272 18.02 7.81 22.53
N GLU A 273 17.53 8.89 21.94
CA GLU A 273 16.64 9.85 22.61
C GLU A 273 15.38 9.19 23.14
N GLU A 274 14.72 8.37 22.32
CA GLU A 274 13.51 7.65 22.71
C GLU A 274 13.79 6.58 23.79
N SER A 275 14.97 5.93 23.74
CA SER A 275 15.44 5.02 24.80
C SER A 275 15.52 5.73 26.15
N HIS A 276 16.11 6.94 26.16
CA HIS A 276 16.19 7.75 27.38
C HIS A 276 14.81 8.16 27.88
N ARG A 277 13.93 8.57 26.97
CA ARG A 277 12.56 8.98 27.29
C ARG A 277 11.73 7.84 27.91
N ARG A 278 11.89 6.62 27.39
CA ARG A 278 11.14 5.43 27.87
C ARG A 278 11.84 4.71 29.03
N GLY A 279 13.12 4.99 29.28
CA GLY A 279 13.93 4.27 30.27
C GLY A 279 14.21 2.83 29.86
N GLU A 280 14.16 2.53 28.55
CA GLU A 280 14.36 1.19 27.99
C GLU A 280 15.34 1.24 26.82
N LEU A 281 16.34 0.34 26.84
CA LEU A 281 17.31 0.23 25.75
C LEU A 281 16.81 -0.73 24.67
N LEU A 282 16.67 -0.24 23.45
CA LEU A 282 16.27 -1.06 22.30
C LEU A 282 17.51 -1.76 21.72
N PRO A 283 17.56 -3.12 21.67
CA PRO A 283 18.71 -3.87 21.14
C PRO A 283 18.71 -3.88 19.60
N VAL A 284 19.22 -2.81 19.01
CA VAL A 284 19.23 -2.58 17.57
C VAL A 284 20.46 -3.21 16.91
N VAL A 285 20.25 -3.85 15.76
CA VAL A 285 21.29 -4.45 14.93
C VAL A 285 21.09 -4.00 13.48
N PRO A 286 22.11 -3.41 12.82
CA PRO A 286 22.01 -3.05 11.41
C PRO A 286 22.06 -4.30 10.53
N ASP A 287 21.15 -4.38 9.54
CA ASP A 287 21.25 -5.35 8.44
C ASP A 287 21.95 -4.68 7.26
N THR A 288 23.22 -4.99 7.09
CA THR A 288 24.10 -4.42 6.05
C THR A 288 24.18 -5.26 4.78
N ARG A 289 23.27 -6.22 4.59
CA ARG A 289 23.26 -7.04 3.38
C ARG A 289 23.16 -6.21 2.12
N ASP A 290 23.94 -6.55 1.11
CA ASP A 290 23.72 -6.07 -0.25
C ASP A 290 22.46 -6.73 -0.81
N LYS A 291 21.36 -5.99 -0.83
CA LYS A 291 20.06 -6.43 -1.32
C LYS A 291 19.93 -6.10 -2.80
N LYS A 292 19.92 -7.12 -3.63
CA LYS A 292 19.66 -7.01 -5.07
C LYS A 292 18.18 -6.70 -5.33
N ASP A 293 17.71 -7.00 -6.54
CA ASP A 293 16.35 -6.73 -6.97
C ASP A 293 15.27 -7.13 -5.93
N LYS A 294 14.44 -6.15 -5.57
CA LYS A 294 13.42 -6.24 -4.52
C LYS A 294 12.38 -7.32 -4.82
N TYR A 295 11.86 -7.32 -6.06
CA TYR A 295 10.85 -8.28 -6.48
C TYR A 295 11.37 -9.72 -6.41
N THR A 296 12.53 -9.99 -7.03
CA THR A 296 13.14 -11.32 -7.07
C THR A 296 13.44 -11.88 -5.68
N ARG A 297 13.84 -11.02 -4.73
CA ARG A 297 14.10 -11.45 -3.34
C ARG A 297 12.81 -11.82 -2.61
N ILE A 298 11.80 -10.99 -2.73
CA ILE A 298 10.48 -11.20 -2.11
C ILE A 298 9.88 -12.50 -2.65
N GLU A 299 9.82 -12.66 -3.97
CA GLU A 299 9.30 -13.86 -4.62
C GLU A 299 10.10 -15.10 -4.19
N GLY A 300 11.43 -15.10 -4.36
CA GLY A 300 12.26 -16.25 -4.08
C GLY A 300 12.30 -16.66 -2.59
N THR A 301 12.13 -15.72 -1.67
CA THR A 301 12.19 -16.01 -0.22
C THR A 301 10.82 -16.38 0.34
N LEU A 302 9.76 -15.67 -0.04
CA LEU A 302 8.44 -15.76 0.60
C LEU A 302 7.45 -16.67 -0.14
N GLU A 303 7.49 -16.71 -1.49
CA GLU A 303 6.53 -17.51 -2.27
C GLU A 303 6.58 -19.00 -1.91
N PRO A 304 7.76 -19.66 -1.88
CA PRO A 304 7.82 -21.09 -1.57
C PRO A 304 7.24 -21.45 -0.20
N ILE A 305 7.47 -20.61 0.81
CA ILE A 305 6.93 -20.86 2.16
C ILE A 305 5.44 -20.52 2.26
N ASN A 306 4.99 -19.50 1.51
CA ASN A 306 3.57 -19.17 1.42
C ASN A 306 2.79 -20.29 0.72
N ARG A 307 3.25 -20.74 -0.44
CA ARG A 307 2.64 -21.85 -1.20
C ARG A 307 2.57 -23.14 -0.40
N ALA A 308 3.56 -23.38 0.46
CA ALA A 308 3.57 -24.54 1.36
C ALA A 308 2.67 -24.38 2.60
N GLY A 309 1.94 -23.26 2.76
CA GLY A 309 1.13 -22.96 3.95
C GLY A 309 1.96 -22.69 5.22
N LEU A 310 3.24 -22.35 5.05
CA LEU A 310 4.18 -22.15 6.17
C LEU A 310 4.41 -20.67 6.50
N LEU A 311 3.86 -19.74 5.73
CA LEU A 311 3.82 -18.32 6.03
C LEU A 311 2.42 -17.96 6.55
N ILE A 312 2.33 -17.65 7.83
CA ILE A 312 1.04 -17.52 8.54
C ILE A 312 0.91 -16.11 9.10
N PHE A 313 -0.14 -15.42 8.73
CA PHE A 313 -0.51 -14.11 9.29
C PHE A 313 -1.34 -14.32 10.55
N ASN A 314 -1.07 -13.51 11.58
CA ASN A 314 -1.76 -13.61 12.86
C ASN A 314 -3.26 -13.28 12.71
N GLU A 315 -4.12 -14.27 12.93
CA GLU A 315 -5.57 -14.10 12.85
C GLU A 315 -6.11 -13.09 13.89
N ALA A 316 -5.44 -12.97 15.05
CA ALA A 316 -5.85 -12.00 16.09
C ALA A 316 -5.63 -10.53 15.65
N GLU A 317 -4.77 -10.30 14.66
CA GLU A 317 -4.50 -8.98 14.08
C GLU A 317 -5.19 -8.80 12.71
N ALA A 318 -6.10 -9.68 12.32
CA ALA A 318 -6.75 -9.64 11.01
C ALA A 318 -7.52 -8.33 10.75
N GLY A 319 -8.08 -7.72 11.80
CA GLY A 319 -8.76 -6.41 11.75
C GLY A 319 -7.85 -5.19 11.87
N ASP A 320 -6.55 -5.38 12.14
CA ASP A 320 -5.60 -4.27 12.29
C ASP A 320 -5.33 -3.64 10.91
N PRO A 321 -5.46 -2.29 10.77
CA PRO A 321 -5.27 -1.61 9.47
C PRO A 321 -3.87 -1.81 8.87
N ASP A 322 -2.83 -1.92 9.70
CA ASP A 322 -1.47 -2.17 9.24
C ASP A 322 -1.29 -3.59 8.72
N MET A 323 -1.91 -4.57 9.39
CA MET A 323 -1.92 -5.95 8.93
C MET A 323 -2.69 -6.09 7.62
N GLN A 324 -3.80 -5.39 7.45
CA GLN A 324 -4.54 -5.35 6.19
C GLN A 324 -3.71 -4.72 5.07
N ARG A 325 -3.01 -3.59 5.32
CA ARG A 325 -2.06 -2.99 4.36
C ARG A 325 -0.93 -3.94 3.98
N MET A 326 -0.37 -4.65 4.97
CA MET A 326 0.65 -5.65 4.74
C MET A 326 0.16 -6.76 3.81
N LYS A 327 -1.01 -7.36 4.09
CA LYS A 327 -1.60 -8.40 3.24
C LYS A 327 -1.94 -7.88 1.85
N ALA A 328 -2.39 -6.64 1.76
CA ALA A 328 -2.65 -5.98 0.49
C ALA A 328 -1.38 -5.82 -0.35
N GLN A 329 -0.29 -5.32 0.24
CA GLN A 329 0.99 -5.24 -0.46
C GLN A 329 1.51 -6.62 -0.88
N MET A 330 1.31 -7.67 -0.06
CA MET A 330 1.67 -9.05 -0.42
C MET A 330 0.93 -9.53 -1.67
N ARG A 331 -0.40 -9.33 -1.73
CA ARG A 331 -1.21 -9.74 -2.88
C ARG A 331 -0.85 -9.00 -4.17
N ASN A 332 -0.29 -7.79 -4.03
CA ASN A 332 0.08 -6.94 -5.16
C ASN A 332 1.54 -7.06 -5.59
N VAL A 333 2.31 -7.94 -4.97
CA VAL A 333 3.72 -8.14 -5.35
C VAL A 333 3.82 -8.48 -6.83
N SER A 334 4.47 -7.59 -7.59
CA SER A 334 4.74 -7.75 -9.02
C SER A 334 5.97 -6.95 -9.42
N GLN A 335 6.55 -7.24 -10.59
CA GLN A 335 7.71 -6.50 -11.10
C GLN A 335 7.42 -5.01 -11.33
N LYS A 336 6.18 -4.66 -11.62
CA LYS A 336 5.74 -3.27 -11.87
C LYS A 336 5.40 -2.52 -10.58
N GLN A 337 5.17 -3.21 -9.47
CA GLN A 337 4.72 -2.61 -8.23
C GLN A 337 5.87 -1.90 -7.50
N LYS A 338 5.67 -0.62 -7.18
CA LYS A 338 6.67 0.20 -6.46
C LYS A 338 6.54 0.09 -4.94
N ARG A 339 5.32 -0.16 -4.43
CA ARG A 339 5.03 -0.20 -2.99
C ARG A 339 5.03 -1.64 -2.49
N MET A 340 6.21 -2.13 -2.15
CA MET A 340 6.43 -3.48 -1.60
C MET A 340 7.21 -3.42 -0.27
N ASP A 341 7.04 -2.35 0.52
CA ASP A 341 7.86 -2.11 1.71
C ASP A 341 7.52 -3.09 2.84
N GLY A 342 6.24 -3.45 3.00
CA GLY A 342 5.81 -4.52 3.89
C GLY A 342 6.38 -5.89 3.50
N PRO A 343 6.19 -6.36 2.27
CA PRO A 343 6.82 -7.59 1.76
C PRO A 343 8.34 -7.60 1.85
N ASP A 344 9.03 -6.47 1.61
CA ASP A 344 10.48 -6.36 1.73
C ASP A 344 10.96 -6.48 3.18
N MET A 345 10.28 -5.81 4.10
CA MET A 345 10.49 -5.96 5.53
C MET A 345 10.33 -7.42 5.96
N LEU A 346 9.28 -8.09 5.49
CA LEU A 346 9.01 -9.49 5.80
C LEU A 346 10.07 -10.42 5.21
N GLU A 347 10.52 -10.18 3.97
CA GLU A 347 11.63 -10.90 3.34
C GLU A 347 12.87 -10.84 4.21
N GLY A 348 13.26 -9.63 4.63
CA GLY A 348 14.43 -9.42 5.48
C GLY A 348 14.39 -10.23 6.76
N GLY A 349 13.26 -10.18 7.47
CA GLY A 349 13.08 -10.92 8.72
C GLY A 349 13.06 -12.42 8.54
N VAL A 350 12.35 -12.93 7.54
CA VAL A 350 12.31 -14.37 7.22
C VAL A 350 13.69 -14.89 6.82
N TRP A 351 14.42 -14.12 6.01
CA TRP A 351 15.78 -14.49 5.62
C TRP A 351 16.69 -14.64 6.84
N LEU A 352 16.68 -13.67 7.77
CA LEU A 352 17.48 -13.75 9.01
C LEU A 352 17.11 -14.97 9.84
N LEU A 353 15.82 -15.25 10.04
CA LEU A 353 15.37 -16.42 10.79
C LEU A 353 15.79 -17.74 10.14
N LYS A 354 15.88 -17.78 8.81
CA LYS A 354 16.44 -18.94 8.08
C LYS A 354 17.95 -19.11 8.34
N GLN A 355 18.72 -18.00 8.40
CA GLN A 355 20.17 -18.07 8.71
C GLN A 355 20.43 -18.53 10.13
N PHE A 356 19.71 -17.99 11.11
CA PHE A 356 19.86 -18.43 12.52
C PHE A 356 19.61 -19.93 12.71
N ALA A 357 18.68 -20.50 11.96
CA ALA A 357 18.42 -21.92 12.00
C ALA A 357 19.56 -22.76 11.39
N LYS A 358 20.20 -22.27 10.33
CA LYS A 358 21.38 -22.95 9.74
C LYS A 358 22.56 -22.95 10.70
N LEU A 359 22.82 -21.82 11.38
CA LEU A 359 23.88 -21.71 12.36
C LEU A 359 23.69 -22.73 13.52
N LYS A 360 22.50 -22.79 14.12
CA LYS A 360 22.20 -23.79 15.17
C LYS A 360 22.34 -25.23 14.68
N ALA A 361 21.99 -25.52 13.44
CA ALA A 361 22.15 -26.86 12.88
C ALA A 361 23.63 -27.19 12.64
N SER A 362 24.48 -26.23 12.28
CA SER A 362 25.92 -26.43 12.09
C SER A 362 26.68 -26.64 13.43
N GLU A 363 26.23 -26.02 14.51
CA GLU A 363 26.77 -26.19 15.83
C GLU A 363 26.44 -27.55 16.45
N GLY A 364 25.40 -28.24 15.97
CA GLY A 364 24.93 -29.55 16.45
C GLY A 364 25.49 -30.78 15.73
N VAL A 365 26.25 -30.61 14.65
CA VAL A 365 26.81 -31.74 13.87
C VAL A 365 28.22 -32.04 14.33
N TYR A 366 28.35 -32.75 15.40
CA TYR A 366 29.60 -33.43 15.75
C TYR A 366 29.74 -34.71 14.90
N PHE A 367 30.63 -34.69 13.90
CA PHE A 367 31.08 -35.93 13.28
C PHE A 367 31.94 -36.69 14.27
N VAL A 368 31.38 -37.71 14.95
CA VAL A 368 32.15 -38.67 15.71
C VAL A 368 32.89 -39.55 14.69
N LYS A 369 34.19 -39.32 14.55
CA LYS A 369 35.06 -40.20 13.78
C LYS A 369 35.05 -41.59 14.49
N ARG A 370 34.41 -42.56 13.86
CA ARG A 370 34.42 -43.95 14.33
C ARG A 370 35.85 -44.49 14.24
N ASN A 371 36.52 -44.59 15.37
CA ASN A 371 37.83 -45.22 15.42
C ASN A 371 37.66 -46.73 15.20
N ASN A 372 37.90 -47.20 13.99
CA ASN A 372 37.98 -48.62 13.67
C ASN A 372 39.40 -49.16 13.99
N ASN A 373 39.81 -49.11 15.21
CA ASN A 373 40.96 -49.88 15.67
C ASN A 373 40.47 -51.10 16.46
N LYS A 374 39.97 -52.11 15.73
CA LYS A 374 40.07 -53.49 16.24
C LYS A 374 41.32 -54.11 15.61
N LYS A 375 42.45 -54.16 16.33
CA LYS A 375 43.49 -55.14 16.14
C LYS A 375 43.05 -56.38 16.87
N ILE A 376 43.01 -57.51 16.17
CA ILE A 376 43.00 -58.87 16.63
C ILE A 376 44.38 -59.19 17.15
#